data_e4af721acf71d378af51b3a8482c32fe
#
_entry.id   e4af721acf71d378af51b3a8482c32fe
#
_cell.length_a   1.000
_cell.length_b   1.000
_cell.length_c   1.000
_cell.angle_alpha   90.00
_cell.angle_beta   90.00
_cell.angle_gamma   90.00
#
_symmetry.space_group_name_H-M   'P 1'
#
loop_
_entity.id
_entity.type
_entity.pdbx_description
1 polymer ?
#
loop_
_entity_poly.entity_id
_entity_poly.type
_entity_poly.pdbx_seq_one_letter_code
_entity_poly.pdbx_strand_id
1 'polypeptide(L)'
;MTTSPPQQPETPNENHNSSLKTPDAATAHAQKKRKTVVIWLRVIALLFAGFFLLSQCGMSKPKAKAAIVESCIRNVPHAPKWQQDLAKRSLKDPDGTLVAQYCVCMWDEPLQKLSAQQIQSFAKINPEQQLALLGGADAFSKRDAQCIANLGAKK
;
A
#
# COMPACT_ATOMS: atom_id res chain seq x y z
N MET A 1 10.73 18.41 67.17
CA MET A 1 9.66 19.38 67.43
C MET A 1 8.48 18.88 66.65
N THR A 2 7.65 18.05 67.27
CA THR A 2 6.36 18.36 67.91
C THR A 2 5.40 18.93 66.88
N THR A 3 4.24 18.42 66.54
CA THR A 3 3.17 17.82 67.37
C THR A 3 2.06 17.27 66.50
N SER A 4 1.55 16.12 66.86
CA SER A 4 0.29 15.52 66.40
C SER A 4 -0.98 16.16 67.05
N PRO A 5 -2.16 15.58 66.88
CA PRO A 5 -3.40 15.97 66.22
C PRO A 5 -4.44 16.54 67.22
N PRO A 6 -5.72 16.66 67.02
CA PRO A 6 -6.70 15.58 67.14
C PRO A 6 -8.09 15.74 66.39
N GLN A 7 -8.72 14.58 66.15
CA GLN A 7 -10.04 14.08 66.61
C GLN A 7 -11.37 14.65 66.05
N GLN A 8 -12.14 13.66 65.60
CA GLN A 8 -13.59 13.53 65.40
C GLN A 8 -14.44 14.01 66.58
N PRO A 9 -15.76 14.25 66.40
CA PRO A 9 -16.74 13.18 66.58
C PRO A 9 -18.01 13.22 65.69
N GLU A 10 -18.49 12.05 65.33
CA GLU A 10 -19.77 11.40 65.67
C GLU A 10 -21.13 12.02 65.24
N THR A 11 -21.78 11.16 64.48
CA THR A 11 -23.21 10.86 64.20
C THR A 11 -24.25 11.34 65.28
N PRO A 12 -25.59 11.28 65.09
CA PRO A 12 -26.34 10.26 64.37
C PRO A 12 -27.68 10.71 63.69
N ASN A 13 -28.32 9.71 63.12
CA ASN A 13 -29.81 9.47 63.16
C ASN A 13 -30.64 9.66 61.90
N GLU A 14 -31.06 8.51 61.42
CA GLU A 14 -32.44 8.03 61.14
C GLU A 14 -33.48 9.01 60.62
N ASN A 15 -34.07 8.68 59.46
CA ASN A 15 -35.44 8.12 59.48
C ASN A 15 -35.97 7.76 58.11
N HIS A 16 -36.49 6.54 58.01
CA HIS A 16 -37.58 6.06 57.20
C HIS A 16 -38.26 7.03 56.21
N ASN A 17 -38.35 6.66 54.95
CA ASN A 17 -39.69 6.36 54.45
C ASN A 17 -39.71 5.48 53.22
N SER A 18 -40.36 4.38 53.29
CA SER A 18 -40.82 3.51 52.23
C SER A 18 -41.63 4.30 51.22
N SER A 19 -41.25 4.26 49.97
CA SER A 19 -42.20 4.49 48.90
C SER A 19 -41.90 3.52 47.76
N LEU A 20 -42.72 2.54 47.69
CA LEU A 20 -42.96 1.64 46.59
C LEU A 20 -43.15 2.48 45.33
N LYS A 21 -42.22 2.43 44.40
CA LYS A 21 -42.41 3.02 43.08
C LYS A 21 -42.07 1.98 42.00
N THR A 22 -43.10 1.57 41.33
CA THR A 22 -43.23 0.79 40.11
C THR A 22 -42.00 0.90 39.21
N PRO A 23 -41.54 -0.20 38.60
CA PRO A 23 -40.45 -0.15 37.61
C PRO A 23 -40.95 0.50 36.33
N ASP A 24 -40.57 1.73 36.18
CA ASP A 24 -41.00 2.62 35.13
C ASP A 24 -40.43 2.26 33.76
N ALA A 25 -41.25 2.51 32.78
CA ALA A 25 -41.06 2.37 31.34
C ALA A 25 -39.80 3.04 30.75
N ALA A 26 -39.02 3.74 31.56
CA ALA A 26 -37.77 4.40 31.14
C ALA A 26 -36.62 3.45 30.84
N THR A 27 -36.59 2.25 31.42
CA THR A 27 -35.53 1.26 31.20
C THR A 27 -35.66 0.53 29.85
N ALA A 28 -36.86 0.40 29.30
CA ALA A 28 -37.10 -0.27 28.01
C ALA A 28 -36.58 0.56 26.81
N HIS A 29 -36.67 1.89 26.89
CA HIS A 29 -36.18 2.79 25.86
C HIS A 29 -34.64 2.87 25.81
N ALA A 30 -33.97 2.77 26.94
CA ALA A 30 -32.50 2.78 26.99
C ALA A 30 -31.88 1.50 26.43
N GLN A 31 -32.54 0.33 26.65
CA GLN A 31 -32.07 -0.95 26.09
C GLN A 31 -32.24 -1.01 24.59
N LYS A 32 -33.29 -0.45 24.00
CA LYS A 32 -33.54 -0.43 22.57
C LYS A 32 -32.47 0.40 21.84
N LYS A 33 -32.11 1.57 22.38
CA LYS A 33 -31.03 2.41 21.84
C LYS A 33 -29.64 1.74 21.89
N ARG A 34 -29.33 1.02 22.98
CA ARG A 34 -28.06 0.28 23.10
C ARG A 34 -27.93 -0.85 22.07
N LYS A 35 -29.01 -1.60 21.82
CA LYS A 35 -29.01 -2.66 20.80
C LYS A 35 -28.78 -2.10 19.39
N THR A 36 -29.40 -0.98 19.06
CA THR A 36 -29.20 -0.31 17.76
C THR A 36 -27.77 0.18 17.61
N VAL A 37 -27.17 0.80 18.63
CA VAL A 37 -25.77 1.26 18.62
C VAL A 37 -24.81 0.10 18.44
N VAL A 38 -25.02 -1.02 19.13
CA VAL A 38 -24.18 -2.22 18.99
C VAL A 38 -24.27 -2.82 17.58
N ILE A 39 -25.46 -2.82 16.97
CA ILE A 39 -25.64 -3.28 15.57
C ILE A 39 -24.89 -2.36 14.61
N TRP A 40 -25.01 -1.05 14.77
CA TRP A 40 -24.28 -0.07 13.96
C TRP A 40 -22.76 -0.20 14.11
N LEU A 41 -22.25 -0.40 15.32
CA LEU A 41 -20.83 -0.63 15.57
C LEU A 41 -20.33 -1.92 14.87
N ARG A 42 -21.15 -2.98 14.90
CA ARG A 42 -20.80 -4.23 14.17
C ARG A 42 -20.80 -4.03 12.67
N VAL A 43 -21.76 -3.32 12.11
CA VAL A 43 -21.81 -3.00 10.68
C VAL A 43 -20.59 -2.16 10.27
N ILE A 44 -20.26 -1.14 11.05
CA ILE A 44 -19.07 -0.30 10.82
C ILE A 44 -17.80 -1.15 10.91
N ALA A 45 -17.66 -2.01 11.93
CA ALA A 45 -16.51 -2.91 12.07
C ALA A 45 -16.37 -3.88 10.89
N LEU A 46 -17.47 -4.44 10.38
CA LEU A 46 -17.48 -5.31 9.20
C LEU A 46 -17.12 -4.54 7.92
N LEU A 47 -17.59 -3.31 7.78
CA LEU A 47 -17.22 -2.45 6.64
C LEU A 47 -15.73 -2.08 6.68
N PHE A 48 -15.19 -1.76 7.88
CA PHE A 48 -13.75 -1.52 8.05
C PHE A 48 -12.92 -2.77 7.78
N ALA A 49 -13.36 -3.94 8.26
CA ALA A 49 -12.68 -5.20 7.98
C ALA A 49 -12.70 -5.54 6.49
N GLY A 50 -13.84 -5.36 5.83
CA GLY A 50 -13.98 -5.54 4.37
C GLY A 50 -13.11 -4.56 3.59
N PHE A 51 -13.12 -3.28 3.97
CA PHE A 51 -12.27 -2.26 3.35
C PHE A 51 -10.77 -2.56 3.57
N PHE A 52 -10.40 -3.02 4.78
CA PHE A 52 -9.02 -3.39 5.08
C PHE A 52 -8.57 -4.60 4.27
N LEU A 53 -9.42 -5.62 4.11
CA LEU A 53 -9.13 -6.78 3.26
C LEU A 53 -9.02 -6.40 1.79
N LEU A 54 -9.85 -5.48 1.28
CA LEU A 54 -9.76 -4.96 -0.09
C LEU A 54 -8.52 -4.06 -0.28
N SER A 55 -8.12 -3.31 0.74
CA SER A 55 -6.90 -2.49 0.73
C SER A 55 -5.62 -3.34 0.81
N GLN A 56 -5.71 -4.55 1.35
CA GLN A 56 -4.62 -5.54 1.37
C GLN A 56 -4.46 -6.26 0.02
N CYS A 57 -5.41 -6.11 -0.93
CA CYS A 57 -5.21 -6.49 -2.32
C CYS A 57 -4.18 -5.55 -2.95
N GLY A 58 -2.95 -5.60 -2.44
CA GLY A 58 -1.78 -5.00 -3.05
C GLY A 58 -1.75 -5.37 -4.52
N MET A 59 -1.37 -4.44 -5.36
CA MET A 59 -1.25 -4.62 -6.80
C MET A 59 -0.61 -5.97 -7.09
N SER A 60 -1.32 -6.86 -7.77
CA SER A 60 -0.80 -8.20 -8.07
C SER A 60 0.52 -8.08 -8.83
N LYS A 61 1.45 -9.00 -8.60
CA LYS A 61 2.78 -9.01 -9.27
C LYS A 61 2.70 -8.71 -10.77
N PRO A 62 1.77 -9.32 -11.56
CA PRO A 62 1.66 -9.03 -12.98
C PRO A 62 1.22 -7.57 -13.26
N LYS A 63 0.33 -6.99 -12.48
CA LYS A 63 -0.08 -5.59 -12.65
C LYS A 63 1.05 -4.61 -12.34
N ALA A 64 1.80 -4.85 -11.26
CA ALA A 64 2.96 -4.03 -10.90
C ALA A 64 4.06 -4.10 -11.97
N LYS A 65 4.34 -5.31 -12.51
CA LYS A 65 5.26 -5.52 -13.62
C LYS A 65 4.81 -4.76 -14.88
N ALA A 66 3.54 -4.89 -15.25
CA ALA A 66 2.98 -4.18 -16.40
C ALA A 66 3.12 -2.66 -16.26
N ALA A 67 2.86 -2.11 -15.06
CA ALA A 67 3.01 -0.68 -14.78
C ALA A 67 4.46 -0.19 -14.94
N ILE A 68 5.45 -0.99 -14.54
CA ILE A 68 6.88 -0.66 -14.71
C ILE A 68 7.25 -0.66 -16.20
N VAL A 69 6.84 -1.68 -16.95
CA VAL A 69 7.07 -1.76 -18.40
C VAL A 69 6.38 -0.59 -19.13
N GLU A 70 5.16 -0.28 -18.79
CA GLU A 70 4.41 0.86 -19.35
C GLU A 70 5.08 2.20 -19.06
N SER A 71 5.57 2.39 -17.82
CA SER A 71 6.36 3.57 -17.46
C SER A 71 7.63 3.68 -18.31
N CYS A 72 8.32 2.58 -18.54
CA CYS A 72 9.48 2.53 -19.42
C CYS A 72 9.11 2.96 -20.85
N ILE A 73 8.05 2.39 -21.43
CA ILE A 73 7.58 2.72 -22.78
C ILE A 73 7.26 4.20 -22.94
N ARG A 74 6.68 4.82 -21.90
CA ARG A 74 6.36 6.25 -21.93
C ARG A 74 7.58 7.16 -21.78
N ASN A 75 8.57 6.76 -21.00
CA ASN A 75 9.68 7.65 -20.64
C ASN A 75 10.92 7.47 -21.53
N VAL A 76 11.23 6.26 -21.96
CA VAL A 76 12.42 5.96 -22.77
C VAL A 76 12.49 6.74 -24.09
N PRO A 77 11.39 6.98 -24.85
CA PRO A 77 11.45 7.78 -26.08
C PRO A 77 11.99 9.21 -25.89
N HIS A 78 11.83 9.76 -24.67
CA HIS A 78 12.31 11.12 -24.34
C HIS A 78 13.77 11.14 -23.87
N ALA A 79 14.40 9.97 -23.68
CA ALA A 79 15.78 9.90 -23.25
C ALA A 79 16.74 10.17 -24.42
N PRO A 80 17.70 11.11 -24.28
CA PRO A 80 18.69 11.39 -25.35
C PRO A 80 19.46 10.15 -25.79
N LYS A 81 19.79 9.27 -24.85
CA LYS A 81 20.47 8.00 -25.12
C LYS A 81 19.69 7.12 -26.10
N TRP A 82 18.38 7.00 -25.94
CA TRP A 82 17.53 6.21 -26.82
C TRP A 82 17.61 6.70 -28.26
N GLN A 83 17.47 8.00 -28.45
CA GLN A 83 17.58 8.60 -29.80
C GLN A 83 18.95 8.36 -30.44
N GLN A 84 20.03 8.48 -29.66
CA GLN A 84 21.39 8.19 -30.11
C GLN A 84 21.57 6.71 -30.48
N ASP A 85 21.06 5.78 -29.70
CA ASP A 85 21.18 4.36 -29.93
C ASP A 85 20.39 3.93 -31.19
N LEU A 86 19.21 4.48 -31.42
CA LEU A 86 18.47 4.29 -32.67
C LEU A 86 19.22 4.86 -33.87
N ALA A 87 19.75 6.09 -33.76
CA ALA A 87 20.49 6.73 -34.83
C ALA A 87 21.77 5.93 -35.24
N LYS A 88 22.55 5.46 -34.26
CA LYS A 88 23.74 4.62 -34.50
C LYS A 88 23.41 3.34 -35.27
N ARG A 89 22.19 2.86 -35.17
CA ARG A 89 21.72 1.63 -35.83
C ARG A 89 20.86 1.90 -37.06
N SER A 90 20.69 3.16 -37.43
CA SER A 90 19.81 3.57 -38.54
C SER A 90 18.36 3.06 -38.37
N LEU A 91 17.92 2.92 -37.12
CA LEU A 91 16.56 2.49 -36.76
C LEU A 91 15.67 3.72 -36.55
N LYS A 92 14.39 3.57 -36.86
CA LYS A 92 13.32 4.53 -36.56
C LYS A 92 12.18 3.81 -35.85
N ASP A 93 11.59 4.45 -34.88
CA ASP A 93 10.49 3.89 -34.08
C ASP A 93 9.25 4.81 -34.12
N PRO A 94 8.59 4.94 -35.28
CA PRO A 94 7.46 5.84 -35.45
C PRO A 94 6.19 5.37 -34.71
N ASP A 95 6.06 4.09 -34.45
CA ASP A 95 4.91 3.43 -33.85
C ASP A 95 5.16 2.95 -32.41
N GLY A 96 6.35 3.16 -31.86
CA GLY A 96 6.71 2.73 -30.51
C GLY A 96 6.97 1.22 -30.35
N THR A 97 7.03 0.46 -31.46
CA THR A 97 7.26 -0.98 -31.40
C THR A 97 8.64 -1.32 -30.84
N LEU A 98 9.68 -0.59 -31.26
CA LEU A 98 11.05 -0.85 -30.80
C LEU A 98 11.22 -0.50 -29.31
N VAL A 99 10.65 0.60 -28.85
CA VAL A 99 10.70 0.94 -27.42
C VAL A 99 9.93 -0.08 -26.57
N ALA A 100 8.81 -0.60 -27.06
CA ALA A 100 8.08 -1.66 -26.37
C ALA A 100 8.92 -2.94 -26.27
N GLN A 101 9.59 -3.36 -27.36
CA GLN A 101 10.52 -4.50 -27.37
C GLN A 101 11.67 -4.30 -26.39
N TYR A 102 12.27 -3.13 -26.39
CA TYR A 102 13.35 -2.77 -25.47
C TYR A 102 12.88 -2.86 -24.02
N CYS A 103 11.76 -2.24 -23.69
CA CYS A 103 11.25 -2.20 -22.32
C CYS A 103 10.86 -3.60 -21.79
N VAL A 104 10.27 -4.44 -22.65
CA VAL A 104 10.00 -5.83 -22.28
C VAL A 104 11.32 -6.58 -22.05
N CYS A 105 12.29 -6.46 -22.92
CA CYS A 105 13.61 -7.08 -22.81
C CYS A 105 14.30 -6.65 -21.49
N MET A 106 14.27 -5.36 -21.16
CA MET A 106 14.92 -4.81 -19.96
C MET A 106 14.29 -5.29 -18.67
N TRP A 107 12.97 -5.41 -18.63
CA TRP A 107 12.24 -5.54 -17.38
C TRP A 107 11.63 -6.93 -17.14
N ASP A 108 11.34 -7.71 -18.19
CA ASP A 108 10.58 -8.96 -18.03
C ASP A 108 11.29 -9.96 -17.11
N GLU A 109 12.51 -10.33 -17.43
CA GLU A 109 13.27 -11.31 -16.66
C GLU A 109 13.65 -10.82 -15.26
N PRO A 110 14.22 -9.60 -15.06
CA PRO A 110 14.57 -9.16 -13.71
C PRO A 110 13.37 -9.07 -12.77
N LEU A 111 12.24 -8.54 -13.26
CA LEU A 111 11.04 -8.42 -12.44
C LEU A 111 10.40 -9.78 -12.12
N GLN A 112 10.61 -10.80 -12.93
CA GLN A 112 10.17 -12.16 -12.61
C GLN A 112 10.89 -12.73 -11.39
N LYS A 113 12.16 -12.39 -11.20
CA LYS A 113 12.99 -12.86 -10.09
C LYS A 113 12.63 -12.19 -8.75
N LEU A 114 11.98 -11.03 -8.78
CA LEU A 114 11.58 -10.29 -7.60
C LEU A 114 10.33 -10.90 -6.96
N SER A 115 10.27 -10.85 -5.64
CA SER A 115 9.05 -11.17 -4.88
C SER A 115 7.96 -10.11 -5.12
N ALA A 116 6.71 -10.44 -4.81
CA ALA A 116 5.60 -9.48 -4.91
C ALA A 116 5.84 -8.22 -4.05
N GLN A 117 6.40 -8.39 -2.85
CA GLN A 117 6.73 -7.28 -1.96
C GLN A 117 7.83 -6.37 -2.54
N GLN A 118 8.89 -6.97 -3.12
CA GLN A 118 9.97 -6.21 -3.76
C GLN A 118 9.46 -5.39 -4.94
N ILE A 119 8.59 -5.95 -5.79
CA ILE A 119 8.00 -5.22 -6.92
C ILE A 119 7.10 -4.07 -6.43
N GLN A 120 6.29 -4.30 -5.39
CA GLN A 120 5.42 -3.25 -4.83
C GLN A 120 6.20 -2.10 -4.19
N SER A 121 7.35 -2.39 -3.59
CA SER A 121 8.23 -1.38 -3.00
C SER A 121 9.18 -0.74 -4.01
N PHE A 122 9.33 -1.32 -5.22
CA PHE A 122 10.34 -0.93 -6.20
C PHE A 122 10.32 0.57 -6.54
N ALA A 123 9.13 1.13 -6.75
CA ALA A 123 8.98 2.56 -7.04
C ALA A 123 9.21 3.49 -5.82
N LYS A 124 9.30 2.93 -4.61
CA LYS A 124 9.44 3.68 -3.35
C LYS A 124 10.87 3.72 -2.83
N ILE A 125 11.73 2.85 -3.33
CA ILE A 125 13.14 2.77 -2.95
C ILE A 125 13.99 3.67 -3.84
N ASN A 126 15.18 4.02 -3.37
CA ASN A 126 16.09 4.87 -4.13
C ASN A 126 16.69 4.14 -5.35
N PRO A 127 17.23 4.87 -6.35
CA PRO A 127 17.77 4.27 -7.57
C PRO A 127 18.88 3.25 -7.34
N GLU A 128 19.73 3.42 -6.33
CA GLU A 128 20.81 2.50 -6.00
C GLU A 128 20.25 1.16 -5.51
N GLN A 129 19.24 1.20 -4.66
CA GLN A 129 18.54 0.01 -4.19
C GLN A 129 17.77 -0.68 -5.32
N GLN A 130 17.18 0.10 -6.24
CA GLN A 130 16.56 -0.46 -7.44
C GLN A 130 17.58 -1.23 -8.29
N LEU A 131 18.74 -0.64 -8.55
CA LEU A 131 19.80 -1.29 -9.29
C LEU A 131 20.32 -2.55 -8.58
N ALA A 132 20.51 -2.49 -7.25
CA ALA A 132 20.92 -3.66 -6.47
C ALA A 132 19.93 -4.83 -6.61
N LEU A 133 18.62 -4.56 -6.56
CA LEU A 133 17.58 -5.58 -6.77
C LEU A 133 17.59 -6.17 -8.19
N LEU A 134 18.06 -5.42 -9.17
CA LEU A 134 18.16 -5.85 -10.57
C LEU A 134 19.50 -6.55 -10.91
N GLY A 135 20.33 -6.79 -9.90
CA GLY A 135 21.64 -7.44 -10.05
C GLY A 135 22.82 -6.48 -10.12
N GLY A 136 22.61 -5.20 -9.80
CA GLY A 136 23.64 -4.17 -9.80
C GLY A 136 23.77 -3.41 -11.12
N ALA A 137 24.58 -2.36 -11.10
CA ALA A 137 24.77 -1.46 -12.25
C ALA A 137 25.36 -2.17 -13.47
N ASP A 138 26.32 -3.08 -13.24
CA ASP A 138 26.97 -3.82 -14.33
C ASP A 138 26.00 -4.77 -15.05
N ALA A 139 25.20 -5.52 -14.29
CA ALA A 139 24.19 -6.41 -14.86
C ALA A 139 23.12 -5.62 -15.63
N PHE A 140 22.71 -4.46 -15.09
CA PHE A 140 21.76 -3.58 -15.76
C PHE A 140 22.34 -3.03 -17.07
N SER A 141 23.58 -2.52 -17.07
CA SER A 141 24.27 -2.00 -18.26
C SER A 141 24.49 -3.07 -19.34
N LYS A 142 24.88 -4.29 -18.92
CA LYS A 142 25.03 -5.43 -19.85
C LYS A 142 23.71 -5.80 -20.51
N ARG A 143 22.63 -5.83 -19.73
CA ARG A 143 21.29 -6.10 -20.27
C ARG A 143 20.83 -5.00 -21.22
N ASP A 144 21.05 -3.72 -20.87
CA ASP A 144 20.77 -2.60 -21.75
C ASP A 144 21.44 -2.77 -23.11
N ALA A 145 22.74 -3.02 -23.12
CA ALA A 145 23.50 -3.26 -24.38
C ALA A 145 22.94 -4.45 -25.18
N GLN A 146 22.57 -5.53 -24.49
CA GLN A 146 21.98 -6.71 -25.16
C GLN A 146 20.60 -6.41 -25.75
N CYS A 147 19.73 -5.69 -24.98
CA CYS A 147 18.40 -5.34 -25.47
C CYS A 147 18.46 -4.38 -26.64
N ILE A 148 19.37 -3.40 -26.63
CA ILE A 148 19.64 -2.51 -27.76
C ILE A 148 20.17 -3.32 -28.96
N ALA A 149 21.09 -4.28 -28.76
CA ALA A 149 21.63 -5.09 -29.82
C ALA A 149 20.56 -5.94 -30.53
N ASN A 150 19.55 -6.36 -29.83
CA ASN A 150 18.47 -7.22 -30.33
C ASN A 150 17.29 -6.45 -30.95
N LEU A 151 17.32 -5.11 -30.96
CA LEU A 151 16.26 -4.30 -31.58
C LEU A 151 16.14 -4.57 -33.07
N GLY A 152 14.91 -4.76 -33.54
CA GLY A 152 14.63 -5.01 -34.97
C GLY A 152 14.96 -6.42 -35.45
N ALA A 153 15.53 -7.29 -34.60
CA ALA A 153 15.68 -8.70 -34.92
C ALA A 153 14.29 -9.35 -34.97
N LYS A 154 13.85 -9.78 -36.14
CA LYS A 154 12.61 -10.57 -36.26
C LYS A 154 12.84 -11.90 -35.55
N LYS A 155 12.00 -12.20 -34.54
CA LYS A 155 11.83 -13.56 -34.05
C LYS A 155 11.03 -14.38 -35.02
#